data_846eef367261fef479614499cfa46e92
#
_entry.id   846eef367261fef479614499cfa46e92
#
_cell.length_a   1.000
_cell.length_b   1.000
_cell.length_c   1.000
_cell.angle_alpha   90.00
_cell.angle_beta   90.00
_cell.angle_gamma   90.00
#
_symmetry.space_group_name_H-M   'P 1'
#
loop_
_entity.id
_entity.type
_entity.pdbx_description
1 polymer ?
#
loop_
_entity_poly.entity_id
_entity_poly.type
_entity_poly.pdbx_seq_one_letter_code
_entity_poly.pdbx_strand_id
1 'polypeptide(L)'
;MSDKEIRTALVTGADRGFGLFIVRELARRGWRVFAGRVMPDYDHLDRLKEEYPEVIPIPLDVSRMEEIDRARDEIARVSGKLDLLAGNAALMRGPGSSALGGEEPIDYDSLEKYFMVNSMAGILLTDRMLPLLEKGEMKRLYFTSSEISSLRLMNRDANMRYAMTKTALNLGVRMLFNDLRPRGYTFRLFQPGGMTKVLPDGSYERTVNAVDPAESAANAVEQMLTDRVDEDRLALVDYHGRELSF
;
A
#
# COMPACT_ATOMS: atom_id res chain seq x y z
N MET A 1 32.80 8.92 10.51
CA MET A 1 31.45 8.31 10.50
C MET A 1 31.06 8.23 9.04
N SER A 2 30.88 7.03 8.45
CA SER A 2 30.41 6.94 7.07
C SER A 2 28.98 7.52 7.04
N ASP A 3 28.75 8.53 6.21
CA ASP A 3 27.39 9.01 5.91
C ASP A 3 26.61 7.79 5.37
N LYS A 4 25.81 7.19 6.26
CA LYS A 4 24.96 6.10 5.84
C LYS A 4 23.90 6.71 4.91
N GLU A 5 23.96 6.35 3.63
CA GLU A 5 23.05 6.88 2.64
C GLU A 5 21.59 6.65 3.07
N ILE A 6 20.76 7.71 3.05
CA ILE A 6 19.38 7.65 3.51
C ILE A 6 18.58 6.75 2.57
N ARG A 7 17.90 5.74 3.13
CA ARG A 7 16.98 4.88 2.39
C ARG A 7 15.72 5.63 2.03
N THR A 8 15.20 5.35 0.84
CA THR A 8 14.06 6.07 0.26
C THR A 8 12.87 5.14 0.03
N ALA A 9 11.69 5.57 0.47
CA ALA A 9 10.44 4.87 0.26
C ALA A 9 9.39 5.75 -0.44
N LEU A 10 8.52 5.12 -1.24
CA LEU A 10 7.24 5.68 -1.70
C LEU A 10 6.10 4.91 -1.05
N VAL A 11 5.18 5.64 -0.38
CA VAL A 11 3.97 5.07 0.21
C VAL A 11 2.75 5.72 -0.43
N THR A 12 1.87 4.95 -1.05
CA THR A 12 0.64 5.47 -1.67
C THR A 12 -0.55 5.43 -0.71
N GLY A 13 -1.50 6.38 -0.87
CA GLY A 13 -2.67 6.46 0.01
C GLY A 13 -2.27 6.74 1.46
N ALA A 14 -1.38 7.72 1.64
CA ALA A 14 -0.78 8.06 2.92
C ALA A 14 -1.49 9.18 3.66
N ASP A 15 -2.58 9.73 3.13
CA ASP A 15 -3.34 10.85 3.72
C ASP A 15 -3.81 10.56 5.15
N ARG A 16 -4.15 9.32 5.43
CA ARG A 16 -4.76 8.89 6.69
C ARG A 16 -4.59 7.40 6.95
N GLY A 17 -5.03 6.98 8.14
CA GLY A 17 -5.16 5.56 8.49
C GLY A 17 -3.85 4.79 8.32
N PHE A 18 -3.93 3.59 7.81
CA PHE A 18 -2.81 2.65 7.73
C PHE A 18 -1.61 3.21 6.96
N GLY A 19 -1.84 3.85 5.80
CA GLY A 19 -0.76 4.46 5.00
C GLY A 19 -0.01 5.56 5.75
N LEU A 20 -0.74 6.42 6.48
CA LEU A 20 -0.14 7.46 7.33
C LEU A 20 0.77 6.87 8.42
N PHE A 21 0.31 5.80 9.08
CA PHE A 21 1.10 5.13 10.12
C PHE A 21 2.30 4.39 9.54
N ILE A 22 2.22 3.82 8.32
CA ILE A 22 3.40 3.30 7.60
C ILE A 22 4.42 4.41 7.39
N VAL A 23 4.00 5.59 6.89
CA VAL A 23 4.90 6.74 6.69
C VAL A 23 5.58 7.14 7.99
N ARG A 24 4.80 7.30 9.08
CA ARG A 24 5.33 7.66 10.41
C ARG A 24 6.34 6.64 10.91
N GLU A 25 6.07 5.35 10.77
CA GLU A 25 6.95 4.28 11.25
C GLU A 25 8.26 4.20 10.46
N LEU A 26 8.22 4.41 9.13
CA LEU A 26 9.42 4.50 8.30
C LEU A 26 10.25 5.76 8.65
N ALA A 27 9.59 6.92 8.79
CA ALA A 27 10.23 8.18 9.14
C ALA A 27 10.92 8.10 10.51
N ARG A 28 10.27 7.51 11.51
CA ARG A 28 10.85 7.24 12.84
C ARG A 28 12.12 6.39 12.79
N ARG A 29 12.26 5.55 11.76
CA ARG A 29 13.44 4.72 11.49
C ARG A 29 14.48 5.42 10.60
N GLY A 30 14.33 6.72 10.32
CA GLY A 30 15.27 7.54 9.57
C GLY A 30 15.22 7.38 8.06
N TRP A 31 14.09 6.95 7.51
CA TRP A 31 13.85 6.87 6.07
C TRP A 31 13.39 8.21 5.50
N ARG A 32 13.81 8.50 4.28
CA ARG A 32 13.12 9.50 3.45
C ARG A 32 11.87 8.88 2.86
N VAL A 33 10.71 9.50 3.09
CA VAL A 33 9.44 8.92 2.68
C VAL A 33 8.66 9.89 1.80
N PHE A 34 8.51 9.56 0.53
CA PHE A 34 7.55 10.21 -0.34
C PHE A 34 6.16 9.67 -0.01
N ALA A 35 5.29 10.55 0.47
CA ALA A 35 3.97 10.19 0.97
C ALA A 35 2.89 10.66 0.00
N GLY A 36 2.30 9.72 -0.74
CA GLY A 36 1.26 10.01 -1.74
C GLY A 36 -0.04 10.46 -1.12
N ARG A 37 -0.53 11.64 -1.52
CA ARG A 37 -1.73 12.32 -1.02
C ARG A 37 -2.74 12.59 -2.13
N VAL A 38 -4.01 12.28 -1.86
CA VAL A 38 -5.16 12.55 -2.73
C VAL A 38 -6.19 13.46 -2.04
N MET A 39 -6.28 13.39 -0.71
CA MET A 39 -7.32 14.05 0.08
C MET A 39 -6.82 15.37 0.67
N PRO A 40 -7.21 16.54 0.11
CA PRO A 40 -6.73 17.83 0.60
C PRO A 40 -7.23 18.19 2.00
N ASP A 41 -8.37 17.62 2.44
CA ASP A 41 -8.97 17.90 3.74
C ASP A 41 -8.24 17.27 4.94
N TYR A 42 -7.21 16.42 4.66
CA TYR A 42 -6.39 15.79 5.68
C TYR A 42 -5.01 16.47 5.77
N ASP A 43 -4.72 17.13 6.88
CA ASP A 43 -3.43 17.81 7.15
C ASP A 43 -2.42 16.91 7.90
N HIS A 44 -2.75 15.64 8.12
CA HIS A 44 -1.92 14.73 8.91
C HIS A 44 -0.50 14.57 8.38
N LEU A 45 -0.31 14.57 7.06
CA LEU A 45 1.04 14.49 6.45
C LEU A 45 1.83 15.79 6.64
N ASP A 46 1.17 16.94 6.65
CA ASP A 46 1.84 18.23 6.86
C ASP A 46 2.34 18.32 8.32
N ARG A 47 1.53 17.91 9.29
CA ARG A 47 1.93 17.78 10.71
C ARG A 47 3.06 16.76 10.89
N LEU A 48 2.98 15.63 10.19
CA LEU A 48 4.01 14.60 10.27
C LEU A 48 5.35 15.07 9.70
N LYS A 49 5.33 15.91 8.66
CA LYS A 49 6.52 16.55 8.09
C LYS A 49 7.18 17.54 9.06
N GLU A 50 6.40 18.23 9.89
CA GLU A 50 6.95 19.12 10.93
C GLU A 50 7.77 18.32 11.96
N GLU A 51 7.31 17.11 12.31
CA GLU A 51 8.00 16.19 13.23
C GLU A 51 9.18 15.45 12.56
N TYR A 52 9.00 15.07 11.30
CA TYR A 52 9.98 14.30 10.50
C TYR A 52 10.25 15.01 9.17
N PRO A 53 11.28 15.86 9.05
CA PRO A 53 11.56 16.65 7.84
C PRO A 53 11.80 15.81 6.56
N GLU A 54 12.20 14.54 6.71
CA GLU A 54 12.38 13.60 5.59
C GLU A 54 11.06 13.00 5.07
N VAL A 55 9.91 13.34 5.65
CA VAL A 55 8.60 13.07 5.06
C VAL A 55 8.28 14.13 4.01
N ILE A 56 8.05 13.70 2.78
CA ILE A 56 7.79 14.55 1.62
C ILE A 56 6.40 14.21 1.08
N PRO A 57 5.34 14.96 1.47
CA PRO A 57 4.02 14.80 0.88
C PRO A 57 4.06 15.17 -0.60
N ILE A 58 3.52 14.30 -1.46
CA ILE A 58 3.41 14.52 -2.90
C ILE A 58 1.97 14.25 -3.37
N PRO A 59 1.41 15.07 -4.28
CA PRO A 59 0.16 14.75 -4.94
C PRO A 59 0.29 13.43 -5.71
N LEU A 60 -0.56 12.45 -5.41
CA LEU A 60 -0.52 11.15 -6.09
C LEU A 60 -1.88 10.44 -6.04
N ASP A 61 -2.71 10.70 -7.05
CA ASP A 61 -3.83 9.83 -7.40
C ASP A 61 -3.30 8.69 -8.28
N VAL A 62 -3.25 7.49 -7.71
CA VAL A 62 -2.70 6.30 -8.39
C VAL A 62 -3.56 5.83 -9.58
N SER A 63 -4.74 6.41 -9.79
CA SER A 63 -5.56 6.18 -11.00
C SER A 63 -5.17 7.07 -12.17
N ARG A 64 -4.25 8.02 -11.98
CA ARG A 64 -3.85 9.02 -12.96
C ARG A 64 -2.37 8.87 -13.32
N MET A 65 -2.10 8.43 -14.54
CA MET A 65 -0.74 8.18 -15.02
C MET A 65 0.16 9.41 -14.92
N GLU A 66 -0.39 10.60 -15.19
CA GLU A 66 0.37 11.85 -15.13
C GLU A 66 0.83 12.18 -13.69
N GLU A 67 0.08 11.74 -12.68
CA GLU A 67 0.48 11.92 -11.28
C GLU A 67 1.52 10.91 -10.85
N ILE A 68 1.45 9.69 -11.35
CA ILE A 68 2.48 8.67 -11.16
C ILE A 68 3.80 9.13 -11.79
N ASP A 69 3.77 9.65 -13.03
CA ASP A 69 4.96 10.14 -13.71
C ASP A 69 5.57 11.36 -12.99
N ARG A 70 4.75 12.31 -12.52
CA ARG A 70 5.22 13.44 -11.70
C ARG A 70 5.85 12.98 -10.37
N ALA A 71 5.26 12.00 -9.71
CA ALA A 71 5.82 11.43 -8.50
C ALA A 71 7.19 10.78 -8.75
N ARG A 72 7.32 9.99 -9.84
CA ARG A 72 8.61 9.43 -10.28
C ARG A 72 9.67 10.53 -10.48
N ASP A 73 9.32 11.58 -11.20
CA ASP A 73 10.25 12.66 -11.55
C ASP A 73 10.67 13.44 -10.29
N GLU A 74 9.77 13.65 -9.34
CA GLU A 74 10.10 14.27 -8.05
C GLU A 74 11.02 13.38 -7.21
N ILE A 75 10.77 12.07 -7.14
CA ILE A 75 11.65 11.12 -6.45
C ILE A 75 13.03 11.09 -7.13
N ALA A 76 13.07 11.11 -8.46
CA ALA A 76 14.33 11.16 -9.23
C ALA A 76 15.13 12.42 -8.90
N ARG A 77 14.46 13.57 -8.82
CA ARG A 77 15.08 14.88 -8.54
C ARG A 77 15.64 14.96 -7.12
N VAL A 78 14.92 14.43 -6.12
CA VAL A 78 15.27 14.58 -4.70
C VAL A 78 16.20 13.49 -4.20
N SER A 79 15.97 12.24 -4.60
CA SER A 79 16.69 11.06 -4.09
C SER A 79 17.49 10.32 -5.14
N GLY A 80 17.09 10.39 -6.41
CA GLY A 80 17.71 9.64 -7.49
C GLY A 80 17.49 8.13 -7.47
N LYS A 81 16.94 7.57 -6.38
CA LYS A 81 16.70 6.14 -6.16
C LYS A 81 15.45 5.88 -5.34
N LEU A 82 14.99 4.63 -5.35
CA LEU A 82 13.90 4.14 -4.51
C LEU A 82 14.25 2.73 -3.96
N ASP A 83 14.27 2.57 -2.66
CA ASP A 83 14.58 1.29 -2.00
C ASP A 83 13.33 0.45 -1.71
N LEU A 84 12.20 1.12 -1.45
CA LEU A 84 10.92 0.50 -1.09
C LEU A 84 9.76 1.19 -1.81
N LEU A 85 8.94 0.41 -2.52
CA LEU A 85 7.64 0.83 -3.04
C LEU A 85 6.53 0.17 -2.20
N ALA A 86 5.74 0.97 -1.49
CA ALA A 86 4.59 0.51 -0.73
C ALA A 86 3.27 0.90 -1.41
N GLY A 87 2.72 -0.03 -2.19
CA GLY A 87 1.41 0.05 -2.85
C GLY A 87 0.30 -0.18 -1.83
N ASN A 88 -0.14 0.90 -1.16
CA ASN A 88 -1.14 0.84 -0.10
C ASN A 88 -2.49 1.45 -0.49
N ALA A 89 -2.54 2.40 -1.41
CA ALA A 89 -3.78 3.05 -1.84
C ALA A 89 -4.88 2.03 -2.21
N ALA A 90 -6.08 2.22 -1.67
CA ALA A 90 -7.22 1.36 -1.96
C ALA A 90 -8.56 2.06 -1.73
N LEU A 91 -9.54 1.72 -2.55
CA LEU A 91 -10.96 2.01 -2.35
C LEU A 91 -11.60 0.78 -1.69
N MET A 92 -12.20 0.95 -0.51
CA MET A 92 -12.73 -0.18 0.27
C MET A 92 -14.26 -0.20 0.33
N ARG A 93 -14.91 0.95 0.41
CA ARG A 93 -16.36 1.10 0.62
C ARG A 93 -16.94 2.12 -0.34
N GLY A 94 -18.17 1.92 -0.70
CA GLY A 94 -18.99 2.81 -1.51
C GLY A 94 -20.36 2.19 -1.73
N PRO A 95 -21.31 2.93 -2.30
CA PRO A 95 -22.62 2.38 -2.67
C PRO A 95 -22.48 1.09 -3.48
N GLY A 96 -23.38 0.16 -3.30
CA GLY A 96 -23.40 -1.10 -4.06
C GLY A 96 -22.32 -2.10 -3.70
N SER A 97 -21.81 -2.09 -2.46
CA SER A 97 -20.90 -3.12 -1.95
C SER A 97 -21.60 -4.40 -1.48
N SER A 98 -22.91 -4.48 -1.63
CA SER A 98 -23.76 -5.56 -1.13
C SER A 98 -23.64 -6.86 -1.92
N ALA A 99 -24.30 -7.91 -1.43
CA ALA A 99 -24.49 -9.16 -2.13
C ALA A 99 -25.46 -9.02 -3.32
N LEU A 100 -25.46 -10.01 -4.21
CA LEU A 100 -26.42 -10.07 -5.32
C LEU A 100 -27.85 -10.09 -4.79
N GLY A 101 -28.71 -9.24 -5.32
CA GLY A 101 -30.11 -9.14 -4.93
C GLY A 101 -30.37 -8.50 -3.56
N GLY A 102 -29.35 -7.89 -2.94
CA GLY A 102 -29.50 -7.12 -1.72
C GLY A 102 -30.24 -5.78 -1.94
N GLU A 103 -30.56 -5.09 -0.84
CA GLU A 103 -31.25 -3.79 -0.88
C GLU A 103 -30.43 -2.73 -1.62
N GLU A 104 -29.09 -2.80 -1.53
CA GLU A 104 -28.18 -1.95 -2.29
C GLU A 104 -27.63 -2.74 -3.49
N PRO A 105 -27.99 -2.37 -4.74
CA PRO A 105 -27.47 -3.05 -5.92
C PRO A 105 -25.96 -2.85 -6.08
N ILE A 106 -25.33 -3.75 -6.82
CA ILE A 106 -23.93 -3.58 -7.19
C ILE A 106 -23.79 -2.32 -8.05
N ASP A 107 -22.91 -1.42 -7.60
CA ASP A 107 -22.58 -0.21 -8.35
C ASP A 107 -21.55 -0.58 -9.45
N TYR A 108 -22.07 -0.84 -10.63
CA TYR A 108 -21.26 -1.19 -11.81
C TYR A 108 -20.44 0.02 -12.32
N ASP A 109 -20.94 1.24 -12.18
CA ASP A 109 -20.28 2.44 -12.69
C ASP A 109 -18.96 2.75 -11.97
N SER A 110 -18.86 2.33 -10.70
CA SER A 110 -17.62 2.51 -9.95
C SER A 110 -16.61 1.36 -10.13
N LEU A 111 -16.99 0.26 -10.79
CA LEU A 111 -16.16 -0.95 -10.86
C LEU A 111 -14.81 -0.69 -11.52
N GLU A 112 -14.79 0.05 -12.62
CA GLU A 112 -13.56 0.42 -13.34
C GLU A 112 -12.58 1.15 -12.42
N LYS A 113 -13.06 2.16 -11.69
CA LYS A 113 -12.23 2.93 -10.75
C LYS A 113 -11.66 2.03 -9.64
N TYR A 114 -12.46 1.08 -9.13
CA TYR A 114 -11.98 0.14 -8.12
C TYR A 114 -10.90 -0.79 -8.67
N PHE A 115 -11.05 -1.31 -9.88
CA PHE A 115 -10.02 -2.13 -10.52
C PHE A 115 -8.76 -1.32 -10.79
N MET A 116 -8.90 -0.08 -11.27
CA MET A 116 -7.75 0.78 -11.51
C MET A 116 -6.97 1.02 -10.21
N VAL A 117 -7.62 1.48 -9.15
CA VAL A 117 -6.95 1.84 -7.88
C VAL A 117 -6.44 0.62 -7.11
N ASN A 118 -7.30 -0.43 -6.97
CA ASN A 118 -6.99 -1.54 -6.07
C ASN A 118 -6.11 -2.63 -6.69
N SER A 119 -6.09 -2.72 -8.03
CA SER A 119 -5.39 -3.79 -8.74
C SER A 119 -4.31 -3.23 -9.65
N MET A 120 -4.70 -2.45 -10.67
CA MET A 120 -3.78 -2.01 -11.72
C MET A 120 -2.74 -1.00 -11.23
N ALA A 121 -3.11 -0.12 -10.30
CA ALA A 121 -2.21 0.92 -9.80
C ALA A 121 -0.91 0.33 -9.22
N GLY A 122 -0.98 -0.76 -8.46
CA GLY A 122 0.23 -1.42 -7.93
C GLY A 122 1.19 -1.89 -9.02
N ILE A 123 0.64 -2.41 -10.12
CA ILE A 123 1.41 -2.89 -11.26
C ILE A 123 2.01 -1.71 -12.04
N LEU A 124 1.20 -0.71 -12.36
CA LEU A 124 1.62 0.49 -13.09
C LEU A 124 2.65 1.31 -12.32
N LEU A 125 2.46 1.47 -11.00
CA LEU A 125 3.46 2.11 -10.14
C LEU A 125 4.80 1.36 -10.17
N THR A 126 4.76 0.03 -10.08
CA THR A 126 5.98 -0.78 -10.16
C THR A 126 6.69 -0.54 -11.49
N ASP A 127 5.99 -0.62 -12.62
CA ASP A 127 6.54 -0.38 -13.94
C ASP A 127 7.19 1.00 -14.05
N ARG A 128 6.48 2.06 -13.64
CA ARG A 128 6.98 3.44 -13.72
C ARG A 128 8.13 3.74 -12.77
N MET A 129 8.19 3.06 -11.63
CA MET A 129 9.24 3.24 -10.63
C MET A 129 10.46 2.33 -10.85
N LEU A 130 10.41 1.37 -11.78
CA LEU A 130 11.54 0.45 -12.05
C LEU A 130 12.89 1.16 -12.22
N PRO A 131 13.03 2.27 -12.99
CA PRO A 131 14.31 2.94 -13.17
C PRO A 131 14.92 3.49 -11.85
N LEU A 132 14.07 3.79 -10.85
CA LEU A 132 14.50 4.25 -9.54
C LEU A 132 14.75 3.07 -8.58
N LEU A 133 13.91 2.05 -8.65
CA LEU A 133 14.06 0.82 -7.87
C LEU A 133 15.33 0.04 -8.24
N GLU A 134 15.74 0.07 -9.52
CA GLU A 134 17.01 -0.54 -9.98
C GLU A 134 18.23 0.10 -9.31
N LYS A 135 18.14 1.40 -8.95
CA LYS A 135 19.21 2.13 -8.26
C LYS A 135 19.16 1.96 -6.74
N GLY A 136 18.03 1.46 -6.22
CA GLY A 136 17.87 1.18 -4.80
C GLY A 136 18.63 -0.08 -4.37
N GLU A 137 19.08 -0.10 -3.13
CA GLU A 137 19.80 -1.24 -2.56
C GLU A 137 18.86 -2.38 -2.17
N MET A 138 17.65 -2.03 -1.66
CA MET A 138 16.71 -3.02 -1.10
C MET A 138 15.85 -3.69 -2.16
N LYS A 139 15.45 -2.98 -3.22
CA LYS A 139 14.56 -3.46 -4.29
C LYS A 139 13.29 -4.15 -3.75
N ARG A 140 12.67 -3.53 -2.74
CA ARG A 140 11.52 -4.09 -2.04
C ARG A 140 10.19 -3.57 -2.58
N LEU A 141 9.30 -4.51 -2.89
CA LEU A 141 7.93 -4.24 -3.31
C LEU A 141 6.96 -4.75 -2.23
N TYR A 142 6.14 -3.84 -1.70
CA TYR A 142 5.10 -4.14 -0.72
C TYR A 142 3.73 -3.77 -1.28
N PHE A 143 2.75 -4.64 -1.06
CA PHE A 143 1.36 -4.42 -1.47
C PHE A 143 0.41 -4.75 -0.33
N THR A 144 -0.45 -3.78 0.00
CA THR A 144 -1.57 -4.02 0.91
C THR A 144 -2.63 -4.85 0.22
N SER A 145 -2.72 -6.12 0.58
CA SER A 145 -3.73 -7.06 0.12
C SER A 145 -4.81 -7.28 1.20
N SER A 146 -5.51 -8.40 1.16
CA SER A 146 -6.56 -8.74 2.12
C SER A 146 -6.84 -10.25 2.09
N GLU A 147 -7.28 -10.81 3.20
CA GLU A 147 -7.82 -12.18 3.27
C GLU A 147 -8.97 -12.41 2.28
N ILE A 148 -9.73 -11.33 1.95
CA ILE A 148 -10.84 -11.38 0.99
C ILE A 148 -10.40 -11.74 -0.43
N SER A 149 -9.10 -11.65 -0.73
CA SER A 149 -8.52 -12.05 -2.02
C SER A 149 -8.29 -13.56 -2.16
N SER A 150 -8.41 -14.30 -1.08
CA SER A 150 -8.16 -15.74 -1.05
C SER A 150 -9.41 -16.53 -1.45
N LEU A 151 -9.34 -17.28 -2.54
CA LEU A 151 -10.42 -18.17 -2.93
C LEU A 151 -10.64 -19.28 -1.88
N ARG A 152 -9.60 -19.67 -1.16
CA ARG A 152 -9.67 -20.75 -0.16
C ARG A 152 -10.33 -20.28 1.14
N LEU A 153 -10.09 -19.01 1.55
CA LEU A 153 -10.59 -18.45 2.81
C LEU A 153 -11.93 -17.74 2.63
N MET A 154 -12.36 -17.51 1.37
CA MET A 154 -13.56 -16.75 1.08
C MET A 154 -14.81 -17.49 1.54
N ASN A 155 -15.52 -16.87 2.48
CA ASN A 155 -16.79 -17.35 3.03
C ASN A 155 -17.85 -16.24 3.12
N ARG A 156 -17.60 -15.09 2.47
CA ARG A 156 -18.48 -13.92 2.48
C ARG A 156 -19.29 -13.89 1.19
N ASP A 157 -20.49 -13.40 1.30
CA ASP A 157 -21.46 -13.19 0.21
C ASP A 157 -21.55 -11.72 -0.24
N ALA A 158 -20.85 -10.83 0.45
CA ALA A 158 -20.84 -9.37 0.18
C ALA A 158 -19.44 -8.84 -0.15
N ASN A 159 -19.36 -7.57 -0.56
CA ASN A 159 -18.12 -6.90 -0.98
C ASN A 159 -17.45 -7.51 -2.22
N MET A 160 -18.22 -8.06 -3.15
CA MET A 160 -17.74 -8.73 -4.36
C MET A 160 -16.73 -7.87 -5.12
N ARG A 161 -17.04 -6.59 -5.36
CA ARG A 161 -16.18 -5.65 -6.06
C ARG A 161 -14.79 -5.57 -5.41
N TYR A 162 -14.71 -5.38 -4.10
CA TYR A 162 -13.44 -5.29 -3.39
C TYR A 162 -12.69 -6.63 -3.42
N ALA A 163 -13.39 -7.75 -3.21
CA ALA A 163 -12.80 -9.09 -3.27
C ALA A 163 -12.15 -9.36 -4.64
N MET A 164 -12.90 -9.12 -5.72
CA MET A 164 -12.39 -9.31 -7.09
C MET A 164 -11.15 -8.46 -7.36
N THR A 165 -11.13 -7.19 -6.92
CA THR A 165 -9.97 -6.32 -7.15
C THR A 165 -8.74 -6.76 -6.35
N LYS A 166 -8.90 -7.25 -5.13
CA LYS A 166 -7.76 -7.75 -4.33
C LYS A 166 -7.24 -9.11 -4.84
N THR A 167 -8.12 -9.96 -5.37
CA THR A 167 -7.71 -11.19 -6.07
C THR A 167 -6.93 -10.86 -7.34
N ALA A 168 -7.41 -9.89 -8.13
CA ALA A 168 -6.70 -9.42 -9.32
C ALA A 168 -5.34 -8.79 -8.98
N LEU A 169 -5.23 -8.02 -7.88
CA LEU A 169 -3.95 -7.53 -7.38
C LEU A 169 -2.97 -8.67 -7.10
N ASN A 170 -3.41 -9.70 -6.35
CA ASN A 170 -2.55 -10.84 -6.01
C ASN A 170 -2.03 -11.57 -7.25
N LEU A 171 -2.88 -11.75 -8.26
CA LEU A 171 -2.46 -12.33 -9.54
C LEU A 171 -1.44 -11.45 -10.25
N GLY A 172 -1.69 -10.14 -10.34
CA GLY A 172 -0.75 -9.18 -10.92
C GLY A 172 0.61 -9.17 -10.19
N VAL A 173 0.59 -9.19 -8.86
CA VAL A 173 1.83 -9.25 -8.05
C VAL A 173 2.55 -10.59 -8.26
N ARG A 174 1.83 -11.71 -8.45
CA ARG A 174 2.45 -12.99 -8.82
C ARG A 174 3.19 -12.90 -10.17
N MET A 175 2.61 -12.20 -11.15
CA MET A 175 3.27 -12.00 -12.44
C MET A 175 4.52 -11.12 -12.30
N LEU A 176 4.44 -10.02 -11.54
CA LEU A 176 5.62 -9.20 -11.19
C LEU A 176 6.70 -10.01 -10.46
N PHE A 177 6.29 -10.87 -9.53
CA PHE A 177 7.20 -11.74 -8.80
C PHE A 177 7.97 -12.66 -9.76
N ASN A 178 7.29 -13.29 -10.71
CA ASN A 178 7.92 -14.18 -11.68
C ASN A 178 8.96 -13.46 -12.55
N ASP A 179 8.71 -12.20 -12.92
CA ASP A 179 9.62 -11.39 -13.73
C ASP A 179 10.77 -10.78 -12.91
N LEU A 180 10.46 -10.19 -11.76
CA LEU A 180 11.40 -9.34 -11.03
C LEU A 180 12.20 -10.09 -9.96
N ARG A 181 11.71 -11.21 -9.43
CA ARG A 181 12.45 -11.99 -8.42
C ARG A 181 13.84 -12.42 -8.91
N PRO A 182 14.01 -12.92 -10.15
CA PRO A 182 15.33 -13.27 -10.69
C PRO A 182 16.29 -12.06 -10.80
N ARG A 183 15.75 -10.84 -10.81
CA ARG A 183 16.49 -9.56 -10.85
C ARG A 183 16.85 -9.02 -9.46
N GLY A 184 16.59 -9.81 -8.40
CA GLY A 184 16.92 -9.46 -7.02
C GLY A 184 15.82 -8.70 -6.25
N TYR A 185 14.63 -8.52 -6.83
CA TYR A 185 13.52 -7.92 -6.12
C TYR A 185 12.93 -8.84 -5.08
N THR A 186 12.45 -8.27 -3.98
CA THR A 186 11.78 -8.99 -2.90
C THR A 186 10.37 -8.45 -2.69
N PHE A 187 9.45 -9.31 -2.25
CA PHE A 187 8.02 -9.03 -2.26
C PHE A 187 7.39 -9.23 -0.89
N ARG A 188 6.44 -8.37 -0.53
CA ARG A 188 5.58 -8.49 0.65
C ARG A 188 4.14 -8.26 0.25
N LEU A 189 3.29 -9.27 0.39
CA LEU A 189 1.84 -9.13 0.38
C LEU A 189 1.34 -9.14 1.82
N PHE A 190 0.59 -8.14 2.22
CA PHE A 190 0.21 -7.93 3.61
C PHE A 190 -1.29 -7.74 3.78
N GLN A 191 -1.87 -8.43 4.76
CA GLN A 191 -3.23 -8.26 5.20
C GLN A 191 -3.24 -7.49 6.52
N PRO A 192 -3.70 -6.23 6.52
CA PRO A 192 -3.56 -5.34 7.67
C PRO A 192 -4.63 -5.53 8.77
N GLY A 193 -5.63 -6.37 8.55
CA GLY A 193 -6.81 -6.49 9.42
C GLY A 193 -7.92 -5.51 9.06
N GLY A 194 -9.08 -5.68 9.67
CA GLY A 194 -10.17 -4.72 9.62
C GLY A 194 -9.84 -3.51 10.48
N MET A 195 -9.67 -2.34 9.85
CA MET A 195 -9.10 -1.18 10.54
C MET A 195 -10.13 -0.23 11.09
N THR A 196 -9.78 0.41 12.20
CA THR A 196 -10.39 1.64 12.68
C THR A 196 -10.16 2.76 11.67
N LYS A 197 -11.22 3.51 11.35
CA LYS A 197 -11.12 4.64 10.42
C LYS A 197 -10.62 5.88 11.16
N VAL A 198 -9.65 6.56 10.57
CA VAL A 198 -9.16 7.86 11.04
C VAL A 198 -9.90 8.96 10.29
N LEU A 199 -10.47 9.93 11.01
CA LEU A 199 -11.21 11.07 10.47
C LEU A 199 -10.28 12.28 10.25
N PRO A 200 -10.72 13.33 9.51
CA PRO A 200 -9.89 14.51 9.23
C PRO A 200 -9.42 15.24 10.48
N ASP A 201 -10.22 15.25 11.54
CA ASP A 201 -9.89 15.87 12.84
C ASP A 201 -8.93 15.01 13.70
N GLY A 202 -8.54 13.84 13.20
CA GLY A 202 -7.69 12.88 13.91
C GLY A 202 -8.43 11.94 14.86
N SER A 203 -9.74 12.10 15.01
CA SER A 203 -10.55 11.18 15.80
C SER A 203 -10.72 9.81 15.12
N TYR A 204 -11.20 8.82 15.90
CA TYR A 204 -11.34 7.45 15.43
C TYR A 204 -12.81 7.02 15.39
N GLU A 205 -13.26 6.59 14.21
CA GLU A 205 -14.53 5.86 14.06
C GLU A 205 -14.25 4.36 14.25
N ARG A 206 -14.44 3.86 15.49
CA ARG A 206 -14.16 2.46 15.83
C ARG A 206 -15.29 1.55 15.40
N THR A 207 -14.95 0.45 14.73
CA THR A 207 -15.83 -0.72 14.56
C THR A 207 -15.43 -1.80 15.54
N VAL A 208 -16.39 -2.66 15.91
CA VAL A 208 -16.11 -3.80 16.79
C VAL A 208 -15.04 -4.69 16.20
N ASN A 209 -14.06 -5.09 16.99
CA ASN A 209 -12.90 -5.89 16.59
C ASN A 209 -11.98 -5.24 15.54
N ALA A 210 -12.02 -3.92 15.39
CA ALA A 210 -11.09 -3.22 14.51
C ALA A 210 -9.67 -3.20 15.11
N VAL A 211 -8.70 -3.44 14.25
CA VAL A 211 -7.27 -3.37 14.58
C VAL A 211 -6.85 -1.91 14.68
N ASP A 212 -5.96 -1.60 15.62
CA ASP A 212 -5.31 -0.30 15.68
C ASP A 212 -4.40 -0.14 14.45
N PRO A 213 -4.62 0.89 13.61
CA PRO A 213 -3.82 1.10 12.42
C PRO A 213 -2.33 1.35 12.73
N ALA A 214 -2.00 1.89 13.90
CA ALA A 214 -0.60 2.09 14.31
C ALA A 214 0.09 0.76 14.61
N GLU A 215 -0.56 -0.16 15.33
CA GLU A 215 -0.03 -1.49 15.63
C GLU A 215 0.18 -2.29 14.33
N SER A 216 -0.85 -2.33 13.47
CA SER A 216 -0.75 -3.03 12.20
C SER A 216 0.34 -2.45 11.30
N ALA A 217 0.52 -1.11 11.27
CA ALA A 217 1.55 -0.46 10.48
C ALA A 217 2.96 -0.77 11.02
N ALA A 218 3.16 -0.82 12.34
CA ALA A 218 4.43 -1.21 12.92
C ALA A 218 4.84 -2.63 12.49
N ASN A 219 3.89 -3.58 12.52
CA ASN A 219 4.11 -4.95 12.07
C ASN A 219 4.34 -5.03 10.55
N ALA A 220 3.62 -4.23 9.75
CA ALA A 220 3.85 -4.15 8.31
C ALA A 220 5.25 -3.64 7.98
N VAL A 221 5.69 -2.56 8.64
CA VAL A 221 7.02 -1.99 8.43
C VAL A 221 8.11 -2.96 8.88
N GLU A 222 7.92 -3.67 9.98
CA GLU A 222 8.85 -4.73 10.38
C GLU A 222 9.00 -5.79 9.27
N GLN A 223 7.91 -6.26 8.69
CA GLN A 223 7.95 -7.20 7.57
C GLN A 223 8.54 -6.58 6.29
N MET A 224 8.31 -5.29 6.04
CA MET A 224 8.94 -4.59 4.92
C MET A 224 10.47 -4.56 5.04
N LEU A 225 10.98 -4.39 6.25
CA LEU A 225 12.41 -4.15 6.50
C LEU A 225 13.20 -5.43 6.82
N THR A 226 12.52 -6.52 7.13
CA THR A 226 13.15 -7.81 7.45
C THR A 226 13.19 -8.71 6.21
N ASP A 227 14.35 -9.32 5.96
CA ASP A 227 14.50 -10.32 4.91
C ASP A 227 13.89 -11.66 5.37
N ARG A 228 13.20 -12.32 4.44
CA ARG A 228 12.64 -13.66 4.69
C ARG A 228 13.66 -14.71 4.31
N VAL A 229 13.61 -15.84 4.98
CA VAL A 229 14.45 -17.01 4.64
C VAL A 229 14.05 -17.59 3.28
N ASP A 230 12.76 -17.43 2.89
CA ASP A 230 12.15 -18.00 1.70
C ASP A 230 11.69 -16.91 0.69
N GLU A 231 12.59 -15.99 0.33
CA GLU A 231 12.30 -14.93 -0.65
C GLU A 231 11.90 -15.46 -2.03
N ASP A 232 12.17 -16.74 -2.32
CA ASP A 232 11.78 -17.39 -3.59
C ASP A 232 10.31 -17.82 -3.62
N ARG A 233 9.56 -17.54 -2.56
CA ARG A 233 8.14 -17.83 -2.46
C ARG A 233 7.34 -16.56 -2.13
N LEU A 234 6.32 -16.27 -2.94
CA LEU A 234 5.36 -15.22 -2.65
C LEU A 234 4.38 -15.71 -1.58
N ALA A 235 4.25 -14.97 -0.49
CA ALA A 235 3.33 -15.26 0.61
C ALA A 235 2.48 -14.04 0.95
N LEU A 236 1.21 -14.28 1.27
CA LEU A 236 0.32 -13.30 1.90
C LEU A 236 0.42 -13.47 3.43
N VAL A 237 0.81 -12.43 4.13
CA VAL A 237 1.03 -12.47 5.58
C VAL A 237 0.10 -11.47 6.27
N ASP A 238 -0.53 -11.88 7.38
CA ASP A 238 -1.39 -11.00 8.16
C ASP A 238 -0.58 -10.15 9.16
N TYR A 239 -1.28 -9.22 9.81
CA TYR A 239 -0.68 -8.32 10.81
C TYR A 239 -0.19 -9.02 12.09
N HIS A 240 -0.52 -10.28 12.30
CA HIS A 240 0.07 -11.13 13.34
C HIS A 240 1.32 -11.89 12.88
N GLY A 241 1.73 -11.76 11.62
CA GLY A 241 2.83 -12.51 11.03
C GLY A 241 2.46 -13.92 10.56
N ARG A 242 1.17 -14.26 10.52
CA ARG A 242 0.70 -15.58 10.05
C ARG A 242 0.54 -15.57 8.54
N GLU A 243 1.00 -16.63 7.90
CA GLU A 243 0.78 -16.82 6.47
C GLU A 243 -0.66 -17.25 6.19
N LEU A 244 -1.28 -16.60 5.22
CA LEU A 244 -2.61 -16.90 4.73
C LEU A 244 -2.54 -17.63 3.39
N SER A 245 -3.42 -18.61 3.20
CA SER A 245 -3.61 -19.24 1.88
C SER A 245 -4.30 -18.26 0.92
N PHE A 246 -3.89 -18.22 -0.37
CA PHE A 246 -4.50 -17.37 -1.40
C PHE A 246 -4.40 -17.99 -2.81
#